data_28fd4d79dd867e6d64045e0d6e7ca1ab
#
_entry.id   28fd4d79dd867e6d64045e0d6e7ca1ab
#
_cell.length_a   1.000
_cell.length_b   1.000
_cell.length_c   1.000
_cell.angle_alpha   90.00
_cell.angle_beta   90.00
_cell.angle_gamma   90.00
#
_symmetry.space_group_name_H-M   'P 1'
#
loop_
_entity.id
_entity.type
_entity.pdbx_description
1 polymer ?
#
loop_
_entity_poly.entity_id
_entity_poly.type
_entity_poly.pdbx_seq_one_letter_code
_entity_poly.pdbx_strand_id
1 'polypeptide(L)'
;SDSFNEMELPIDKEDKEAKYKLLAEYGETIYKSITAGNPDAVWVTQGWTFGYQHSFWDKESLKALLSNVPDDKMIIIDLGNDYPKWVWNTEQTWKVHDGFYGKKWIFSYVPNFGGKNTMTGDLDMYASSSVKALRAANKGNLIGFGSAPEGLENNEVVYELLADMGWSSDSIDLDDWMKIYCEARYGGYPDAMEEAWKLFRKTAYSSLYSY
;
A
#
# COMPACT_ATOMS: atom_id res chain seq x y z
N SER A 1 -5.19 -10.71 8.71
CA SER A 1 -4.74 -10.41 10.08
C SER A 1 -3.31 -9.90 10.05
N ASP A 2 -3.02 -8.93 10.87
CA ASP A 2 -1.69 -8.34 10.98
C ASP A 2 -0.85 -9.18 11.92
N SER A 3 0.25 -9.70 11.41
CA SER A 3 1.15 -10.51 12.21
C SER A 3 2.03 -9.62 13.08
N PHE A 4 2.01 -9.84 14.40
CA PHE A 4 2.84 -9.15 15.39
C PHE A 4 2.69 -7.62 15.40
N ASN A 5 1.52 -7.11 15.05
CA ASN A 5 1.23 -5.70 15.22
C ASN A 5 1.03 -5.38 16.71
N GLU A 6 1.78 -4.39 17.21
CA GLU A 6 1.73 -3.97 18.61
C GLU A 6 1.94 -5.11 19.64
N MET A 7 2.64 -6.16 19.24
CA MET A 7 2.96 -7.32 20.07
C MET A 7 4.46 -7.49 20.22
N GLU A 8 4.87 -7.97 21.39
CA GLU A 8 6.25 -8.41 21.62
C GLU A 8 6.35 -9.93 21.39
N LEU A 9 7.44 -10.37 20.78
CA LEU A 9 7.74 -11.79 20.68
C LEU A 9 8.13 -12.34 22.06
N PRO A 10 7.78 -13.60 22.37
CA PRO A 10 8.16 -14.24 23.64
C PRO A 10 9.61 -14.73 23.62
N ILE A 11 10.53 -13.90 23.15
CA ILE A 11 11.97 -14.18 23.01
C ILE A 11 12.78 -12.94 23.39
N ASP A 12 14.06 -13.11 23.66
CA ASP A 12 14.98 -11.99 23.83
C ASP A 12 15.04 -11.15 22.54
N LYS A 13 14.87 -9.84 22.68
CA LYS A 13 14.86 -8.89 21.54
C LYS A 13 16.20 -8.86 20.80
N GLU A 14 17.30 -9.20 21.46
CA GLU A 14 18.64 -9.23 20.88
C GLU A 14 18.96 -10.57 20.19
N ASP A 15 18.18 -11.62 20.44
CA ASP A 15 18.37 -12.94 19.82
C ASP A 15 17.71 -12.98 18.43
N LYS A 16 18.44 -12.50 17.44
CA LYS A 16 17.99 -12.48 16.04
C LYS A 16 17.77 -13.87 15.45
N GLU A 17 18.58 -14.85 15.84
CA GLU A 17 18.46 -16.22 15.35
C GLU A 17 17.16 -16.86 15.83
N ALA A 18 16.87 -16.75 17.12
CA ALA A 18 15.59 -17.18 17.68
C ALA A 18 14.40 -16.46 17.05
N LYS A 19 14.52 -15.16 16.77
CA LYS A 19 13.50 -14.38 16.10
C LYS A 19 13.20 -14.92 14.69
N TYR A 20 14.21 -15.12 13.88
CA TYR A 20 14.03 -15.60 12.50
C TYR A 20 13.45 -17.02 12.47
N LYS A 21 13.92 -17.90 13.36
CA LYS A 21 13.37 -19.24 13.50
C LYS A 21 11.89 -19.20 13.87
N LEU A 22 11.53 -18.42 14.88
CA LEU A 22 10.13 -18.25 15.31
C LEU A 22 9.23 -17.72 14.20
N LEU A 23 9.71 -16.72 13.44
CA LEU A 23 8.95 -16.14 12.32
C LEU A 23 8.73 -17.17 11.19
N ALA A 24 9.74 -18.00 10.88
CA ALA A 24 9.61 -19.06 9.89
C ALA A 24 8.60 -20.13 10.33
N GLU A 25 8.67 -20.59 11.58
CA GLU A 25 7.71 -21.52 12.17
C GLU A 25 6.29 -20.95 12.23
N TYR A 26 6.15 -19.66 12.54
CA TYR A 26 4.87 -18.96 12.55
C TYR A 26 4.25 -18.91 11.15
N GLY A 27 5.01 -18.48 10.13
CA GLY A 27 4.53 -18.42 8.75
C GLY A 27 4.08 -19.79 8.24
N GLU A 28 4.87 -20.83 8.52
CA GLU A 28 4.52 -22.21 8.18
C GLU A 28 3.25 -22.69 8.87
N THR A 29 3.10 -22.37 10.16
CA THR A 29 1.94 -22.77 10.96
C THR A 29 0.65 -22.12 10.46
N ILE A 30 0.68 -20.83 10.17
CA ILE A 30 -0.46 -20.13 9.58
C ILE A 30 -0.84 -20.75 8.23
N TYR A 31 0.14 -20.95 7.34
CA TYR A 31 -0.12 -21.51 6.02
C TYR A 31 -0.70 -22.95 6.12
N LYS A 32 -0.11 -23.81 6.95
CA LYS A 32 -0.64 -25.15 7.20
C LYS A 32 -2.06 -25.13 7.78
N SER A 33 -2.36 -24.21 8.67
CA SER A 33 -3.70 -24.07 9.26
C SER A 33 -4.75 -23.69 8.21
N ILE A 34 -4.39 -22.77 7.30
CA ILE A 34 -5.26 -22.36 6.19
C ILE A 34 -5.49 -23.54 5.23
N THR A 35 -4.43 -24.23 4.85
CA THR A 35 -4.50 -25.33 3.87
C THR A 35 -5.07 -26.63 4.43
N ALA A 36 -5.10 -26.79 5.76
CA ALA A 36 -5.85 -27.89 6.39
C ALA A 36 -7.36 -27.80 6.13
N GLY A 37 -7.89 -26.59 6.03
CA GLY A 37 -9.30 -26.37 5.68
C GLY A 37 -9.57 -26.46 4.18
N ASN A 38 -8.64 -25.93 3.37
CA ASN A 38 -8.70 -26.00 1.90
C ASN A 38 -7.29 -26.06 1.31
N PRO A 39 -6.87 -27.19 0.72
CA PRO A 39 -5.54 -27.34 0.12
C PRO A 39 -5.22 -26.35 -0.99
N ASP A 40 -6.23 -25.80 -1.66
CA ASP A 40 -6.07 -24.84 -2.73
C ASP A 40 -6.08 -23.38 -2.25
N ALA A 41 -6.24 -23.16 -0.96
CA ALA A 41 -6.29 -21.81 -0.39
C ALA A 41 -5.01 -21.02 -0.65
N VAL A 42 -5.19 -19.71 -0.83
CA VAL A 42 -4.12 -18.72 -0.91
C VAL A 42 -4.17 -17.85 0.34
N TRP A 43 -3.05 -17.70 1.03
CA TRP A 43 -2.96 -16.80 2.17
C TRP A 43 -2.83 -15.36 1.69
N VAL A 44 -3.81 -14.53 2.02
CA VAL A 44 -3.75 -13.09 1.78
C VAL A 44 -3.45 -12.39 3.10
N THR A 45 -2.41 -11.57 3.13
CA THR A 45 -2.00 -10.80 4.31
C THR A 45 -1.83 -9.32 3.97
N GLN A 46 -2.06 -8.46 4.96
CA GLN A 46 -1.74 -7.05 4.87
C GLN A 46 -0.25 -6.83 5.16
N GLY A 47 0.38 -5.95 4.38
CA GLY A 47 1.83 -5.68 4.46
C GLY A 47 2.19 -4.34 5.08
N TRP A 48 1.24 -3.54 5.55
CA TRP A 48 1.51 -2.20 6.07
C TRP A 48 2.44 -2.20 7.29
N THR A 49 2.35 -3.22 8.16
CA THR A 49 3.22 -3.35 9.32
C THR A 49 4.69 -3.53 8.95
N PHE A 50 4.98 -4.14 7.80
CA PHE A 50 6.35 -4.36 7.32
C PHE A 50 7.06 -3.04 7.01
N GLY A 51 6.32 -2.01 6.64
CA GLY A 51 6.84 -0.65 6.46
C GLY A 51 6.78 0.19 7.75
N TYR A 52 5.66 0.18 8.44
CA TYR A 52 5.46 0.95 9.67
C TYR A 52 6.40 0.52 10.80
N GLN A 53 6.51 -0.79 11.04
CA GLN A 53 7.37 -1.38 12.06
C GLN A 53 8.71 -1.88 11.47
N HIS A 54 9.35 -1.05 10.63
CA HIS A 54 10.56 -1.41 9.89
C HIS A 54 11.75 -1.85 10.78
N SER A 55 11.79 -1.42 12.04
CA SER A 55 12.80 -1.89 13.00
C SER A 55 12.59 -3.34 13.41
N PHE A 56 11.34 -3.80 13.47
CA PHE A 56 10.99 -5.20 13.71
C PHE A 56 11.07 -6.03 12.41
N TRP A 57 10.50 -5.51 11.34
CA TRP A 57 10.44 -6.15 10.02
C TRP A 57 11.65 -5.77 9.17
N ASP A 58 12.85 -6.10 9.65
CA ASP A 58 14.04 -6.05 8.80
C ASP A 58 13.94 -7.09 7.65
N LYS A 59 14.87 -7.02 6.70
CA LYS A 59 14.86 -7.88 5.51
C LYS A 59 14.85 -9.38 5.87
N GLU A 60 15.65 -9.77 6.85
CA GLU A 60 15.76 -11.17 7.24
C GLU A 60 14.54 -11.66 8.04
N SER A 61 13.93 -10.78 8.83
CA SER A 61 12.66 -11.07 9.53
C SER A 61 11.54 -11.39 8.55
N LEU A 62 11.37 -10.55 7.53
CA LEU A 62 10.32 -10.78 6.54
C LEU A 62 10.64 -12.01 5.67
N LYS A 63 11.88 -12.20 5.24
CA LYS A 63 12.27 -13.43 4.53
C LYS A 63 11.98 -14.67 5.35
N ALA A 64 12.27 -14.65 6.65
CA ALA A 64 11.99 -15.78 7.56
C ALA A 64 10.50 -16.09 7.60
N LEU A 65 9.64 -15.07 7.82
CA LEU A 65 8.18 -15.26 7.81
C LEU A 65 7.69 -15.92 6.52
N LEU A 66 8.25 -15.52 5.38
CA LEU A 66 7.82 -15.96 4.06
C LEU A 66 8.42 -17.30 3.61
N SER A 67 9.49 -17.77 4.25
CA SER A 67 10.36 -18.83 3.73
C SER A 67 9.67 -20.19 3.50
N ASN A 68 8.73 -20.55 4.36
CA ASN A 68 8.04 -21.85 4.32
C ASN A 68 6.65 -21.78 3.65
N VAL A 69 6.33 -20.68 2.99
CA VAL A 69 5.08 -20.52 2.22
C VAL A 69 5.41 -20.51 0.73
N PRO A 70 4.79 -21.36 -0.11
CA PRO A 70 5.02 -21.34 -1.55
C PRO A 70 4.66 -19.97 -2.19
N ASP A 71 5.43 -19.54 -3.20
CA ASP A 71 5.29 -18.20 -3.78
C ASP A 71 3.93 -17.96 -4.45
N ASP A 72 3.34 -18.99 -5.02
CA ASP A 72 2.02 -18.95 -5.65
C ASP A 72 0.85 -19.06 -4.66
N LYS A 73 1.14 -19.38 -3.39
CA LYS A 73 0.15 -19.58 -2.34
C LYS A 73 0.02 -18.41 -1.36
N MET A 74 0.66 -17.29 -1.68
CA MET A 74 0.58 -16.09 -0.85
C MET A 74 0.41 -14.83 -1.70
N ILE A 75 -0.39 -13.90 -1.19
CA ILE A 75 -0.54 -12.54 -1.73
C ILE A 75 -0.33 -11.55 -0.59
N ILE A 76 0.60 -10.62 -0.76
CA ILE A 76 0.84 -9.53 0.18
C ILE A 76 0.14 -8.27 -0.37
N ILE A 77 -0.79 -7.73 0.37
CA ILE A 77 -1.38 -6.42 0.06
C ILE A 77 -0.48 -5.37 0.69
N ASP A 78 0.37 -4.73 -0.11
CA ASP A 78 1.24 -3.65 0.34
C ASP A 78 0.43 -2.37 0.54
N LEU A 79 -0.33 -2.35 1.63
CA LEU A 79 -1.18 -1.24 2.03
C LEU A 79 -0.35 -0.05 2.49
N GLY A 80 -0.89 1.13 2.23
CA GLY A 80 -0.32 2.36 2.76
C GLY A 80 0.88 2.88 1.97
N ASN A 81 0.96 2.64 0.66
CA ASN A 81 2.00 3.23 -0.20
C ASN A 81 1.97 4.77 -0.25
N ASP A 82 0.93 5.38 0.28
CA ASP A 82 0.79 6.80 0.52
C ASP A 82 1.45 7.29 1.83
N TYR A 83 1.75 6.39 2.78
CA TYR A 83 2.26 6.75 4.10
C TYR A 83 3.78 6.89 4.23
N PRO A 84 4.64 6.13 3.54
CA PRO A 84 6.08 6.16 3.75
C PRO A 84 6.67 7.57 3.69
N LYS A 85 6.35 8.33 2.66
CA LYS A 85 6.86 9.69 2.47
C LYS A 85 6.33 10.68 3.51
N TRP A 86 5.06 10.59 3.87
CA TRP A 86 4.36 11.65 4.60
C TRP A 86 4.19 11.39 6.09
N VAL A 87 4.11 10.12 6.46
CA VAL A 87 3.74 9.72 7.83
C VAL A 87 4.84 8.91 8.49
N TRP A 88 5.37 7.88 7.82
CA TRP A 88 6.36 6.98 8.42
C TRP A 88 7.80 7.47 8.27
N ASN A 89 8.04 8.40 7.35
CA ASN A 89 9.38 8.90 7.00
C ASN A 89 10.33 7.75 6.64
N THR A 90 9.85 6.84 5.81
CA THR A 90 10.56 5.64 5.36
C THR A 90 10.57 5.55 3.83
N GLU A 91 11.36 4.63 3.29
CA GLU A 91 11.22 4.22 1.89
C GLU A 91 9.99 3.31 1.74
N GLN A 92 9.45 3.19 0.52
CA GLN A 92 8.32 2.31 0.22
C GLN A 92 8.67 0.86 0.55
N THR A 93 7.76 0.15 1.22
CA THR A 93 7.95 -1.19 1.75
C THR A 93 8.40 -2.19 0.68
N TRP A 94 7.74 -2.18 -0.47
CA TRP A 94 8.10 -3.06 -1.59
C TRP A 94 9.53 -2.84 -2.11
N LYS A 95 10.05 -1.61 -2.05
CA LYS A 95 11.44 -1.32 -2.45
C LYS A 95 12.45 -1.85 -1.45
N VAL A 96 12.17 -1.64 -0.15
CA VAL A 96 13.01 -2.16 0.94
C VAL A 96 13.10 -3.67 0.88
N HIS A 97 11.99 -4.33 0.56
CA HIS A 97 11.86 -5.79 0.55
C HIS A 97 11.91 -6.42 -0.85
N ASP A 98 12.54 -5.76 -1.82
CA ASP A 98 12.79 -6.30 -3.18
C ASP A 98 11.57 -6.98 -3.81
N GLY A 99 10.41 -6.30 -3.77
CA GLY A 99 9.15 -6.82 -4.29
C GLY A 99 8.68 -8.10 -3.56
N PHE A 100 8.96 -8.17 -2.26
CA PHE A 100 8.54 -9.26 -1.36
C PHE A 100 9.09 -10.64 -1.71
N TYR A 101 10.35 -10.68 -2.18
CA TYR A 101 11.15 -11.92 -2.31
C TYR A 101 10.48 -13.04 -3.11
N GLY A 102 9.76 -12.69 -4.19
CA GLY A 102 9.08 -13.65 -5.08
C GLY A 102 7.61 -13.89 -4.77
N LYS A 103 7.10 -13.49 -3.61
CA LYS A 103 5.66 -13.57 -3.32
C LYS A 103 4.87 -12.67 -4.26
N LYS A 104 3.65 -13.06 -4.57
CA LYS A 104 2.69 -12.17 -5.25
C LYS A 104 2.33 -11.02 -4.33
N TRP A 105 2.23 -9.82 -4.89
CA TRP A 105 1.82 -8.66 -4.10
C TRP A 105 0.99 -7.67 -4.89
N ILE A 106 0.24 -6.85 -4.18
CA ILE A 106 -0.66 -5.83 -4.71
C ILE A 106 -0.19 -4.48 -4.19
N PHE A 107 0.07 -3.54 -5.10
CA PHE A 107 0.34 -2.16 -4.75
C PHE A 107 -0.96 -1.49 -4.28
N SER A 108 -1.01 -1.00 -3.06
CA SER A 108 -2.27 -0.49 -2.51
C SER A 108 -2.09 0.77 -1.67
N TYR A 109 -3.15 1.57 -1.63
CA TYR A 109 -3.24 2.79 -0.84
C TYR A 109 -4.28 2.69 0.27
N VAL A 110 -4.13 3.53 1.30
CA VAL A 110 -5.14 3.79 2.34
C VAL A 110 -5.49 5.29 2.32
N PRO A 111 -6.24 5.75 1.31
CA PRO A 111 -6.44 7.18 1.07
C PRO A 111 -7.27 7.86 2.15
N ASN A 112 -8.01 7.10 2.94
CA ASN A 112 -8.81 7.58 4.05
C ASN A 112 -8.64 6.64 5.25
N PHE A 113 -7.68 6.96 6.10
CA PHE A 113 -7.50 6.30 7.40
C PHE A 113 -8.46 6.89 8.43
N GLY A 114 -9.02 6.06 9.29
CA GLY A 114 -10.06 6.48 10.25
C GLY A 114 -9.75 7.78 10.98
N GLY A 115 -10.72 8.70 11.02
CA GLY A 115 -10.58 10.02 11.63
C GLY A 115 -9.97 11.11 10.75
N LYS A 116 -9.50 10.81 9.53
CA LYS A 116 -9.03 11.83 8.59
C LYS A 116 -10.18 12.55 7.91
N ASN A 117 -9.99 13.85 7.72
CA ASN A 117 -10.92 14.67 6.95
C ASN A 117 -10.79 14.45 5.44
N THR A 118 -11.83 14.86 4.73
CA THR A 118 -12.02 14.61 3.30
C THR A 118 -10.98 15.24 2.40
N MET A 119 -10.48 16.43 2.70
CA MET A 119 -9.59 17.19 1.79
C MET A 119 -8.12 16.92 2.11
N THR A 120 -7.62 15.72 1.82
CA THR A 120 -6.22 15.34 1.99
C THR A 120 -5.80 14.34 0.92
N GLY A 121 -4.53 14.30 0.60
CA GLY A 121 -3.94 13.36 -0.36
C GLY A 121 -2.84 14.03 -1.19
N ASP A 122 -2.04 13.23 -1.86
CA ASP A 122 -1.03 13.69 -2.82
C ASP A 122 -1.45 13.21 -4.21
N LEU A 123 -2.20 14.07 -4.95
CA LEU A 123 -2.74 13.70 -6.27
C LEU A 123 -1.63 13.36 -7.26
N ASP A 124 -0.49 14.06 -7.20
CA ASP A 124 0.66 13.76 -8.08
C ASP A 124 1.25 12.38 -7.81
N MET A 125 1.29 11.99 -6.56
CA MET A 125 1.70 10.65 -6.16
C MET A 125 0.68 9.61 -6.63
N TYR A 126 -0.60 9.81 -6.38
CA TYR A 126 -1.66 8.89 -6.79
C TYR A 126 -1.69 8.69 -8.31
N ALA A 127 -1.50 9.75 -9.09
CA ALA A 127 -1.47 9.72 -10.56
C ALA A 127 -0.25 8.99 -11.17
N SER A 128 0.72 8.55 -10.37
CA SER A 128 1.99 8.05 -10.95
C SER A 128 2.66 6.89 -10.24
N SER A 129 2.49 6.73 -8.92
CA SER A 129 3.36 5.83 -8.14
C SER A 129 3.15 4.34 -8.43
N SER A 130 1.91 3.90 -8.68
CA SER A 130 1.61 2.51 -9.06
C SER A 130 2.27 2.13 -10.38
N VAL A 131 2.25 3.03 -11.36
CA VAL A 131 2.91 2.82 -12.67
C VAL A 131 4.43 2.82 -12.52
N LYS A 132 4.98 3.68 -11.65
CA LYS A 132 6.42 3.65 -11.32
C LYS A 132 6.82 2.32 -10.70
N ALA A 133 6.00 1.78 -9.79
CA ALA A 133 6.22 0.45 -9.23
C ALA A 133 6.11 -0.65 -10.29
N LEU A 134 5.11 -0.59 -11.16
CA LEU A 134 4.91 -1.54 -12.26
C LEU A 134 6.11 -1.60 -13.22
N ARG A 135 6.80 -0.47 -13.43
CA ARG A 135 7.97 -0.35 -14.33
C ARG A 135 9.31 -0.56 -13.63
N ALA A 136 9.32 -0.67 -12.30
CA ALA A 136 10.56 -0.84 -11.55
C ALA A 136 11.20 -2.20 -11.81
N ALA A 137 12.54 -2.23 -11.92
CA ALA A 137 13.29 -3.46 -12.14
C ALA A 137 13.18 -4.44 -10.96
N ASN A 138 13.03 -3.91 -9.74
CA ASN A 138 12.92 -4.68 -8.49
C ASN A 138 11.47 -4.86 -8.01
N LYS A 139 10.48 -4.69 -8.89
CA LYS A 139 9.05 -4.86 -8.56
C LYS A 139 8.67 -6.27 -8.10
N GLY A 140 9.55 -7.25 -8.33
CA GLY A 140 9.24 -8.65 -8.06
C GLY A 140 7.98 -9.11 -8.77
N ASN A 141 7.12 -9.80 -8.05
CA ASN A 141 5.89 -10.40 -8.58
C ASN A 141 4.66 -9.52 -8.28
N LEU A 142 4.70 -8.26 -8.71
CA LEU A 142 3.56 -7.32 -8.63
C LEU A 142 2.43 -7.80 -9.55
N ILE A 143 1.26 -8.10 -9.00
CA ILE A 143 0.13 -8.68 -9.73
C ILE A 143 -1.10 -7.77 -9.81
N GLY A 144 -1.14 -6.67 -9.08
CA GLY A 144 -2.34 -5.85 -9.05
C GLY A 144 -2.18 -4.52 -8.34
N PHE A 145 -3.26 -3.76 -8.43
CA PHE A 145 -3.45 -2.48 -7.78
C PHE A 145 -4.67 -2.56 -6.85
N GLY A 146 -4.65 -1.83 -5.74
CA GLY A 146 -5.73 -1.80 -4.77
C GLY A 146 -5.86 -0.48 -4.03
N SER A 147 -7.01 -0.30 -3.39
CA SER A 147 -7.28 0.79 -2.47
C SER A 147 -8.15 0.26 -1.33
N ALA A 148 -7.82 0.64 -0.11
CA ALA A 148 -8.52 0.22 1.10
C ALA A 148 -8.87 1.46 1.95
N PRO A 149 -9.89 2.24 1.59
CA PRO A 149 -10.36 3.34 2.42
C PRO A 149 -10.98 2.78 3.70
N GLU A 150 -10.56 3.32 4.84
CA GLU A 150 -11.03 2.86 6.17
C GLU A 150 -12.04 3.82 6.81
N GLY A 151 -12.06 5.08 6.39
CA GLY A 151 -12.98 6.10 6.88
C GLY A 151 -14.31 6.12 6.13
N LEU A 152 -15.33 6.71 6.76
CA LEU A 152 -16.65 6.92 6.14
C LEU A 152 -16.70 8.18 5.28
N GLU A 153 -15.78 9.11 5.50
CA GLU A 153 -15.69 10.36 4.78
C GLU A 153 -15.25 10.10 3.34
N ASN A 154 -15.95 10.73 2.42
CA ASN A 154 -15.65 10.62 1.02
C ASN A 154 -14.61 11.67 0.58
N ASN A 155 -13.65 11.21 -0.19
CA ASN A 155 -12.68 12.04 -0.89
C ASN A 155 -12.78 11.69 -2.38
N GLU A 156 -13.87 12.16 -2.98
CA GLU A 156 -14.30 11.69 -4.30
C GLU A 156 -13.22 11.83 -5.37
N VAL A 157 -12.53 12.96 -5.39
CA VAL A 157 -11.48 13.21 -6.37
C VAL A 157 -10.34 12.20 -6.26
N VAL A 158 -9.97 11.82 -5.05
CA VAL A 158 -8.93 10.81 -4.82
C VAL A 158 -9.44 9.42 -5.21
N TYR A 159 -10.65 9.06 -4.82
CA TYR A 159 -11.19 7.73 -5.12
C TYR A 159 -11.40 7.52 -6.62
N GLU A 160 -11.88 8.53 -7.33
CA GLU A 160 -12.05 8.48 -8.78
C GLU A 160 -10.70 8.38 -9.49
N LEU A 161 -9.71 9.19 -9.08
CA LEU A 161 -8.35 9.09 -9.61
C LEU A 161 -7.72 7.72 -9.37
N LEU A 162 -7.88 7.15 -8.18
CA LEU A 162 -7.36 5.82 -7.86
C LEU A 162 -8.05 4.71 -8.67
N ALA A 163 -9.37 4.84 -8.90
CA ALA A 163 -10.10 3.89 -9.75
C ALA A 163 -9.57 3.94 -11.19
N ASP A 164 -9.37 5.12 -11.76
CA ASP A 164 -8.83 5.29 -13.11
C ASP A 164 -7.37 4.78 -13.21
N MET A 165 -6.54 5.06 -12.18
CA MET A 165 -5.18 4.54 -12.11
C MET A 165 -5.11 3.01 -12.10
N GLY A 166 -6.10 2.34 -11.52
CA GLY A 166 -6.17 0.88 -11.50
C GLY A 166 -6.26 0.25 -12.90
N TRP A 167 -6.72 0.99 -13.87
CA TRP A 167 -6.87 0.58 -15.27
C TRP A 167 -5.81 1.18 -16.21
N SER A 168 -4.97 2.08 -15.71
CA SER A 168 -3.97 2.76 -16.52
C SER A 168 -2.62 2.05 -16.49
N SER A 169 -2.00 1.89 -17.66
CA SER A 169 -0.60 1.44 -17.81
C SER A 169 0.40 2.59 -17.78
N ASP A 170 -0.09 3.83 -17.79
CA ASP A 170 0.70 5.06 -17.81
C ASP A 170 0.29 6.01 -16.69
N SER A 171 1.19 6.92 -16.32
CA SER A 171 0.84 8.00 -15.38
C SER A 171 -0.25 8.87 -15.98
N ILE A 172 -1.22 9.25 -15.15
CA ILE A 172 -2.30 10.13 -15.57
C ILE A 172 -1.79 11.58 -15.59
N ASP A 173 -2.04 12.29 -16.69
CA ASP A 173 -1.90 13.75 -16.71
C ASP A 173 -3.03 14.38 -15.91
N LEU A 174 -2.69 15.02 -14.81
CA LEU A 174 -3.70 15.56 -13.88
C LEU A 174 -4.42 16.80 -14.41
N ASP A 175 -3.82 17.57 -15.30
CA ASP A 175 -4.48 18.75 -15.85
C ASP A 175 -5.60 18.32 -16.81
N ASP A 176 -5.33 17.38 -17.70
CA ASP A 176 -6.32 16.78 -18.59
C ASP A 176 -7.37 15.98 -17.82
N TRP A 177 -6.94 15.17 -16.86
CA TRP A 177 -7.84 14.36 -16.05
C TRP A 177 -8.80 15.22 -15.22
N MET A 178 -8.31 16.28 -14.59
CA MET A 178 -9.12 17.19 -13.78
C MET A 178 -10.21 17.89 -14.59
N LYS A 179 -9.90 18.24 -15.83
CA LYS A 179 -10.89 18.79 -16.74
C LYS A 179 -12.02 17.80 -16.99
N ILE A 180 -11.70 16.56 -17.34
CA ILE A 180 -12.68 15.49 -17.59
C ILE A 180 -13.51 15.22 -16.33
N TYR A 181 -12.86 15.11 -15.16
CA TYR A 181 -13.50 14.93 -13.86
C TYR A 181 -14.53 16.02 -13.57
N CYS A 182 -14.13 17.30 -13.73
CA CYS A 182 -15.01 18.44 -13.46
C CYS A 182 -16.16 18.55 -14.47
N GLU A 183 -15.91 18.33 -15.77
CA GLU A 183 -16.94 18.31 -16.79
C GLU A 183 -18.00 17.22 -16.52
N ALA A 184 -17.56 16.02 -16.16
CA ALA A 184 -18.45 14.91 -15.85
C ALA A 184 -19.27 15.13 -14.56
N ARG A 185 -18.64 15.69 -13.53
CA ARG A 185 -19.24 15.81 -12.20
C ARG A 185 -20.05 17.08 -12.00
N TYR A 186 -19.58 18.19 -12.56
CA TYR A 186 -20.16 19.53 -12.35
C TYR A 186 -20.77 20.15 -13.60
N GLY A 187 -20.62 19.51 -14.74
CA GLY A 187 -21.18 19.98 -16.02
C GLY A 187 -20.33 21.04 -16.72
N GLY A 188 -19.10 21.29 -16.27
CA GLY A 188 -18.20 22.26 -16.90
C GLY A 188 -16.90 22.44 -16.14
N TYR A 189 -15.96 23.16 -16.78
CA TYR A 189 -14.64 23.48 -16.21
C TYR A 189 -14.24 24.92 -16.53
N PRO A 190 -14.95 25.93 -15.97
CA PRO A 190 -14.62 27.33 -16.19
C PRO A 190 -13.27 27.72 -15.55
N ASP A 191 -12.64 28.78 -16.04
CA ASP A 191 -11.30 29.24 -15.62
C ASP A 191 -11.16 29.38 -14.10
N ALA A 192 -12.16 29.86 -13.41
CA ALA A 192 -12.15 29.99 -11.95
C ALA A 192 -12.10 28.63 -11.25
N MET A 193 -12.72 27.59 -11.81
CA MET A 193 -12.64 26.22 -11.30
C MET A 193 -11.27 25.61 -11.56
N GLU A 194 -10.70 25.84 -12.73
CA GLU A 194 -9.35 25.42 -13.07
C GLU A 194 -8.32 26.02 -12.10
N GLU A 195 -8.40 27.33 -11.84
CA GLU A 195 -7.55 28.01 -10.87
C GLU A 195 -7.71 27.44 -9.46
N ALA A 196 -8.95 27.18 -9.03
CA ALA A 196 -9.22 26.59 -7.71
C ALA A 196 -8.59 25.20 -7.58
N TRP A 197 -8.72 24.31 -8.57
CA TRP A 197 -8.10 22.99 -8.55
C TRP A 197 -6.58 23.04 -8.61
N LYS A 198 -5.98 23.97 -9.35
CA LYS A 198 -4.54 24.22 -9.32
C LYS A 198 -4.04 24.64 -7.94
N LEU A 199 -4.84 25.42 -7.20
CA LEU A 199 -4.52 25.77 -5.81
C LEU A 199 -4.71 24.58 -4.86
N PHE A 200 -5.79 23.82 -4.96
CA PHE A 200 -6.01 22.63 -4.15
C PHE A 200 -4.91 21.59 -4.35
N ARG A 201 -4.47 21.35 -5.58
CA ARG A 201 -3.35 20.45 -5.88
C ARG A 201 -2.04 20.88 -5.23
N LYS A 202 -1.81 22.19 -5.05
CA LYS A 202 -0.62 22.76 -4.39
C LYS A 202 -0.76 22.86 -2.87
N THR A 203 -1.93 22.65 -2.31
CA THR A 203 -2.24 22.84 -0.89
C THR A 203 -2.84 21.58 -0.28
N ALA A 204 -4.15 21.47 -0.19
CA ALA A 204 -4.85 20.35 0.45
C ALA A 204 -4.53 18.99 -0.16
N TYR A 205 -4.26 18.93 -1.47
CA TYR A 205 -3.96 17.71 -2.21
C TYR A 205 -2.49 17.58 -2.62
N SER A 206 -1.58 18.17 -1.87
CA SER A 206 -0.13 18.03 -2.07
C SER A 206 0.56 17.13 -1.06
N SER A 207 -0.14 16.65 -0.05
CA SER A 207 0.43 15.85 1.04
C SER A 207 -0.63 15.03 1.77
N LEU A 208 -0.19 13.99 2.50
CA LEU A 208 -0.99 13.38 3.55
C LEU A 208 -0.61 14.01 4.90
N TYR A 209 -1.60 14.46 5.64
CA TYR A 209 -1.39 14.86 7.02
C TYR A 209 -1.73 13.69 7.95
N SER A 210 -0.80 13.34 8.84
CA SER A 210 -1.13 12.61 10.07
C SER A 210 -1.54 13.61 11.14
N TYR A 211 -2.45 13.23 12.00
CA TYR A 211 -2.77 13.98 13.20
C TYR A 211 -1.71 13.80 14.27
#